data_41a40f07c2ae56c96285612f7c25ba21
#
_entry.id   41a40f07c2ae56c96285612f7c25ba21
#
_cell.length_a   1.000
_cell.length_b   1.000
_cell.length_c   1.000
_cell.angle_alpha   90.00
_cell.angle_beta   90.00
_cell.angle_gamma   90.00
#
_symmetry.space_group_name_H-M   'P 1'
#
loop_
_entity.id
_entity.type
_entity.pdbx_description
1 polymer ?
#
loop_
_entity_poly.entity_id
_entity_poly.type
_entity_poly.pdbx_seq_one_letter_code
_entity_poly.pdbx_strand_id
1 'polypeptide(L)'
;MGEPATDWRQERRSGLGAIAVSLVVSITLWLALCRLMPPLIGMDKLSARMAVALKCLAVATLFTLVAGVEAVAHERFQTSAFDPLEGHQTKRLRVNLRFLQNTLEQIVIFAAGLFGTAFYLSSGEAMRAVPATTTVWILNRFAFWAGYHRSSAMRGLGVAGMAISLIMLLYVTARVGHDIAGVPGTIILVGLYLALEAVLFLKTR
;
A
#
# COMPACT_ATOMS: atom_id res chain seq x y z
N MET A 1 5.20 -20.72 32.50
CA MET A 1 5.14 -19.28 32.77
C MET A 1 4.29 -18.65 31.66
N GLY A 2 3.05 -18.23 31.97
CA GLY A 2 2.17 -17.57 30.99
C GLY A 2 2.75 -16.18 30.68
N GLU A 3 2.86 -15.85 29.38
CA GLU A 3 3.16 -14.47 28.99
C GLU A 3 2.10 -13.55 29.62
N PRO A 4 2.51 -12.41 30.22
CA PRO A 4 1.57 -11.46 30.77
C PRO A 4 0.61 -11.02 29.66
N ALA A 5 -0.70 -11.06 29.92
CA ALA A 5 -1.72 -10.62 28.99
C ALA A 5 -1.43 -9.16 28.61
N THR A 6 -0.98 -8.97 27.38
CA THR A 6 -0.67 -7.62 26.85
C THR A 6 -1.94 -6.79 26.91
N ASP A 7 -1.89 -5.61 27.51
CA ASP A 7 -3.04 -4.72 27.58
C ASP A 7 -3.38 -4.25 26.14
N TRP A 8 -4.41 -4.85 25.53
CA TRP A 8 -4.88 -4.54 24.18
C TRP A 8 -5.18 -3.04 23.98
N ARG A 9 -5.50 -2.31 25.05
CA ARG A 9 -5.74 -0.86 24.99
C ARG A 9 -4.43 -0.10 24.77
N GLN A 10 -3.36 -0.54 25.39
CA GLN A 10 -2.03 0.05 25.19
C GLN A 10 -1.49 -0.28 23.79
N GLU A 11 -1.64 -1.51 23.31
CA GLU A 11 -1.29 -1.88 21.94
C GLU A 11 -2.06 -1.07 20.91
N ARG A 12 -3.36 -0.86 21.10
CA ARG A 12 -4.20 -0.04 20.22
C ARG A 12 -3.72 1.43 20.20
N ARG A 13 -3.38 2.02 21.34
CA ARG A 13 -2.87 3.40 21.41
C ARG A 13 -1.54 3.52 20.68
N SER A 14 -0.61 2.60 20.91
CA SER A 14 0.67 2.55 20.21
C SER A 14 0.49 2.38 18.69
N GLY A 15 -0.42 1.50 18.27
CA GLY A 15 -0.77 1.31 16.87
C GLY A 15 -1.35 2.56 16.20
N LEU A 16 -2.25 3.29 16.88
CA LEU A 16 -2.79 4.55 16.38
C LEU A 16 -1.70 5.63 16.25
N GLY A 17 -0.77 5.71 17.20
CA GLY A 17 0.39 6.59 17.10
C GLY A 17 1.28 6.26 15.89
N ALA A 18 1.56 4.97 15.68
CA ALA A 18 2.33 4.51 14.53
C ALA A 18 1.63 4.84 13.18
N ILE A 19 0.31 4.71 13.12
CA ILE A 19 -0.49 5.09 11.94
C ILE A 19 -0.38 6.60 11.67
N ALA A 20 -0.55 7.42 12.71
CA ALA A 20 -0.46 8.88 12.56
C ALA A 20 0.91 9.32 12.05
N VAL A 21 2.00 8.76 12.61
CA VAL A 21 3.37 9.01 12.13
C VAL A 21 3.52 8.57 10.68
N SER A 22 3.05 7.37 10.33
CA SER A 22 3.09 6.86 8.95
C SER A 22 2.43 7.81 7.96
N LEU A 23 1.23 8.30 8.28
CA LEU A 23 0.48 9.23 7.42
C LEU A 23 1.22 10.56 7.24
N VAL A 24 1.68 11.18 8.33
CA VAL A 24 2.39 12.47 8.28
C VAL A 24 3.67 12.35 7.46
N VAL A 25 4.50 11.34 7.74
CA VAL A 25 5.76 11.11 7.01
C VAL A 25 5.49 10.85 5.54
N SER A 26 4.50 10.01 5.23
CA SER A 26 4.18 9.66 3.84
C SER A 26 3.65 10.85 3.04
N ILE A 27 2.77 11.67 3.61
CA ILE A 27 2.26 12.87 2.96
C ILE A 27 3.40 13.86 2.70
N THR A 28 4.24 14.12 3.72
CA THR A 28 5.37 15.04 3.60
C THR A 28 6.34 14.58 2.52
N LEU A 29 6.70 13.29 2.52
CA LEU A 29 7.60 12.71 1.54
C LEU A 29 6.99 12.75 0.12
N TRP A 30 5.71 12.42 -0.02
CA TRP A 30 5.02 12.48 -1.30
C TRP A 30 5.01 13.90 -1.89
N LEU A 31 4.67 14.89 -1.06
CA LEU A 31 4.69 16.30 -1.46
C LEU A 31 6.11 16.76 -1.87
N ALA A 32 7.12 16.38 -1.09
CA ALA A 32 8.51 16.66 -1.40
C ALA A 32 8.94 16.05 -2.73
N LEU A 33 8.65 14.78 -2.96
CA LEU A 33 8.95 14.08 -4.22
C LEU A 33 8.24 14.74 -5.41
N CYS A 34 6.95 15.04 -5.29
CA CYS A 34 6.21 15.72 -6.35
C CYS A 34 6.76 17.11 -6.68
N ARG A 35 7.37 17.82 -5.72
CA ARG A 35 7.97 19.14 -5.94
C ARG A 35 9.41 19.09 -6.43
N LEU A 36 10.21 18.15 -5.93
CA LEU A 36 11.64 18.05 -6.23
C LEU A 36 11.93 17.33 -7.55
N MET A 37 11.07 16.37 -7.95
CA MET A 37 11.26 15.69 -9.22
C MET A 37 10.97 16.61 -10.40
N PRO A 38 11.79 16.57 -11.48
CA PRO A 38 11.50 17.31 -12.71
C PRO A 38 10.22 16.76 -13.37
N PRO A 39 9.49 17.56 -14.18
CA PRO A 39 8.39 17.07 -14.99
C PRO A 39 8.84 15.94 -15.92
N LEU A 40 7.99 14.92 -16.07
CA LEU A 40 8.26 13.81 -16.98
C LEU A 40 8.04 14.28 -18.44
N ILE A 41 9.01 14.02 -19.31
CA ILE A 41 8.97 14.44 -20.72
C ILE A 41 8.15 13.42 -21.53
N GLY A 42 7.38 13.91 -22.51
CA GLY A 42 6.63 13.09 -23.49
C GLY A 42 5.38 12.41 -22.93
N MET A 43 4.76 12.98 -21.87
CA MET A 43 3.58 12.40 -21.20
C MET A 43 2.24 12.74 -21.86
N ASP A 44 2.24 13.40 -22.98
CA ASP A 44 1.09 13.67 -23.86
C ASP A 44 0.48 12.36 -24.42
N LYS A 45 1.32 11.36 -24.70
CA LYS A 45 0.89 10.05 -25.23
C LYS A 45 0.50 9.09 -24.10
N LEU A 46 -0.70 8.49 -24.22
CA LEU A 46 -1.18 7.48 -23.28
C LEU A 46 -0.20 6.31 -23.12
N SER A 47 0.39 5.83 -24.22
CA SER A 47 1.37 4.75 -24.18
C SER A 47 2.61 5.06 -23.33
N ALA A 48 3.10 6.31 -23.37
CA ALA A 48 4.22 6.73 -22.53
C ALA A 48 3.84 6.74 -21.05
N ARG A 49 2.66 7.23 -20.72
CA ARG A 49 2.14 7.24 -19.33
C ARG A 49 1.96 5.82 -18.79
N MET A 50 1.40 4.91 -19.61
CA MET A 50 1.26 3.50 -19.24
C MET A 50 2.63 2.83 -19.07
N ALA A 51 3.61 3.14 -19.90
CA ALA A 51 4.98 2.64 -19.76
C ALA A 51 5.64 3.09 -18.45
N VAL A 52 5.42 4.33 -18.01
CA VAL A 52 5.90 4.82 -16.71
C VAL A 52 5.23 4.04 -15.57
N ALA A 53 3.90 3.87 -15.61
CA ALA A 53 3.18 3.11 -14.59
C ALA A 53 3.67 1.65 -14.52
N LEU A 54 3.88 1.00 -15.66
CA LEU A 54 4.41 -0.37 -15.73
C LEU A 54 5.81 -0.47 -15.12
N LYS A 55 6.72 0.46 -15.45
CA LYS A 55 8.07 0.50 -14.86
C LYS A 55 8.00 0.69 -13.34
N CYS A 56 7.16 1.60 -12.87
CA CYS A 56 6.93 1.83 -11.44
C CYS A 56 6.39 0.56 -10.74
N LEU A 57 5.41 -0.11 -11.35
CA LEU A 57 4.86 -1.35 -10.81
C LEU A 57 5.92 -2.46 -10.77
N ALA A 58 6.76 -2.60 -11.81
CA ALA A 58 7.83 -3.59 -11.83
C ALA A 58 8.83 -3.38 -10.68
N VAL A 59 9.23 -2.12 -10.45
CA VAL A 59 10.09 -1.75 -9.31
C VAL A 59 9.39 -2.07 -7.97
N ALA A 60 8.13 -1.68 -7.83
CA ALA A 60 7.35 -1.98 -6.61
C ALA A 60 7.27 -3.49 -6.36
N THR A 61 6.98 -4.29 -7.39
CA THR A 61 6.92 -5.75 -7.31
C THR A 61 8.24 -6.35 -6.86
N LEU A 62 9.34 -5.93 -7.47
CA LEU A 62 10.68 -6.44 -7.13
C LEU A 62 11.02 -6.18 -5.66
N PHE A 63 10.90 -4.92 -5.22
CA PHE A 63 11.32 -4.51 -3.88
C PHE A 63 10.37 -4.97 -2.77
N THR A 64 9.15 -5.38 -3.07
CA THR A 64 8.19 -5.76 -2.02
C THR A 64 7.74 -7.20 -2.12
N LEU A 65 7.16 -7.62 -3.24
CA LEU A 65 6.61 -8.97 -3.38
C LEU A 65 7.73 -10.01 -3.51
N VAL A 66 8.69 -9.77 -4.43
CA VAL A 66 9.83 -10.70 -4.63
C VAL A 66 10.69 -10.76 -3.37
N ALA A 67 11.02 -9.61 -2.76
CA ALA A 67 11.74 -9.58 -1.48
C ALA A 67 11.02 -10.35 -0.38
N GLY A 68 9.68 -10.30 -0.34
CA GLY A 68 8.87 -11.10 0.58
C GLY A 68 8.96 -12.61 0.32
N VAL A 69 8.93 -13.02 -0.94
CA VAL A 69 9.13 -14.43 -1.36
C VAL A 69 10.51 -14.92 -0.93
N GLU A 70 11.56 -14.15 -1.22
CA GLU A 70 12.93 -14.49 -0.85
C GLU A 70 13.12 -14.59 0.67
N ALA A 71 12.53 -13.66 1.43
CA ALA A 71 12.60 -13.71 2.89
C ALA A 71 11.96 -14.97 3.47
N VAL A 72 10.86 -15.44 2.88
CA VAL A 72 10.23 -16.73 3.26
C VAL A 72 11.12 -17.90 2.87
N ALA A 73 11.68 -17.89 1.66
CA ALA A 73 12.56 -18.96 1.18
C ALA A 73 13.82 -19.07 2.04
N HIS A 74 14.52 -17.97 2.28
CA HIS A 74 15.73 -17.94 3.11
C HIS A 74 15.48 -18.43 4.54
N GLU A 75 14.35 -18.02 5.16
CA GLU A 75 14.01 -18.49 6.51
C GLU A 75 13.76 -20.01 6.54
N ARG A 76 13.11 -20.56 5.54
CA ARG A 76 12.89 -22.01 5.44
C ARG A 76 14.19 -22.78 5.25
N PHE A 77 15.08 -22.31 4.37
CA PHE A 77 16.37 -22.95 4.14
C PHE A 77 17.30 -22.99 5.35
N GLN A 78 17.13 -22.04 6.28
CA GLN A 78 18.03 -21.87 7.44
C GLN A 78 17.46 -22.42 8.76
N THR A 79 16.26 -22.96 8.77
CA THR A 79 15.58 -23.38 9.99
C THR A 79 14.92 -24.75 9.86
N SER A 80 14.42 -25.29 10.99
CA SER A 80 13.57 -26.52 11.02
C SER A 80 12.25 -26.38 10.26
N ALA A 81 11.93 -25.21 9.74
CA ALA A 81 10.76 -24.95 8.90
C ALA A 81 11.01 -25.26 7.41
N PHE A 82 12.04 -26.05 7.09
CA PHE A 82 12.41 -26.43 5.73
C PHE A 82 11.25 -27.13 5.00
N ASP A 83 10.62 -28.11 5.65
CA ASP A 83 9.41 -28.75 5.12
C ASP A 83 8.16 -27.97 5.55
N PRO A 84 7.44 -27.36 4.60
CA PRO A 84 6.21 -26.62 4.91
C PRO A 84 5.08 -27.50 5.41
N LEU A 85 5.11 -28.83 5.18
CA LEU A 85 4.07 -29.77 5.57
C LEU A 85 4.22 -30.24 7.02
N GLU A 86 5.42 -30.19 7.59
CA GLU A 86 5.68 -30.57 8.99
C GLU A 86 5.12 -29.56 10.01
N GLY A 87 4.65 -28.40 9.58
CA GLY A 87 3.97 -27.41 10.42
C GLY A 87 4.90 -26.60 11.32
N HIS A 88 6.21 -26.80 11.28
CA HIS A 88 7.18 -26.03 12.05
C HIS A 88 7.27 -24.58 11.51
N GLN A 89 6.94 -23.61 12.34
CA GLN A 89 6.99 -22.19 11.95
C GLN A 89 7.67 -21.35 13.03
N THR A 90 8.81 -20.76 12.67
CA THR A 90 9.44 -19.74 13.53
C THR A 90 8.56 -18.48 13.60
N LYS A 91 8.73 -17.67 14.64
CA LYS A 91 8.07 -16.37 14.74
C LYS A 91 8.40 -15.50 13.51
N ARG A 92 9.65 -15.55 13.06
CA ARG A 92 10.13 -14.78 11.90
C ARG A 92 9.48 -15.24 10.60
N LEU A 93 9.37 -16.55 10.37
CA LEU A 93 8.68 -17.11 9.21
C LEU A 93 7.21 -16.67 9.17
N ARG A 94 6.50 -16.71 10.31
CA ARG A 94 5.10 -16.26 10.40
C ARG A 94 4.95 -14.79 10.03
N VAL A 95 5.86 -13.92 10.47
CA VAL A 95 5.85 -12.49 10.10
C VAL A 95 6.08 -12.34 8.60
N ASN A 96 7.07 -13.03 8.02
CA ASN A 96 7.38 -12.98 6.60
C ASN A 96 6.21 -13.47 5.73
N LEU A 97 5.56 -14.57 6.12
CA LEU A 97 4.36 -15.07 5.42
C LEU A 97 3.20 -14.07 5.47
N ARG A 98 2.96 -13.42 6.62
CA ARG A 98 1.93 -12.39 6.74
C ARG A 98 2.26 -11.13 5.94
N PHE A 99 3.54 -10.74 5.90
CA PHE A 99 4.00 -9.66 5.04
C PHE A 99 3.78 -9.98 3.56
N LEU A 100 4.17 -11.18 3.11
CA LEU A 100 4.02 -11.63 1.73
C LEU A 100 2.54 -11.66 1.32
N GLN A 101 1.67 -12.30 2.12
CA GLN A 101 0.24 -12.35 1.87
C GLN A 101 -0.38 -10.95 1.76
N ASN A 102 -0.13 -10.09 2.75
CA ASN A 102 -0.67 -8.74 2.76
C ASN A 102 -0.11 -7.88 1.61
N THR A 103 1.15 -8.11 1.21
CA THR A 103 1.75 -7.42 0.06
C THR A 103 1.11 -7.87 -1.25
N LEU A 104 0.83 -9.17 -1.41
CA LEU A 104 0.14 -9.70 -2.59
C LEU A 104 -1.27 -9.11 -2.74
N GLU A 105 -2.03 -9.02 -1.67
CA GLU A 105 -3.36 -8.40 -1.66
C GLU A 105 -3.29 -6.93 -2.05
N GLN A 106 -2.35 -6.19 -1.47
CA GLN A 106 -2.22 -4.76 -1.70
C GLN A 106 -1.63 -4.38 -3.05
N ILE A 107 -0.74 -5.18 -3.63
CA ILE A 107 -0.12 -4.83 -4.92
C ILE A 107 -1.13 -4.88 -6.06
N VAL A 108 -2.16 -5.73 -5.97
CA VAL A 108 -3.26 -5.77 -6.94
C VAL A 108 -4.06 -4.47 -6.90
N ILE A 109 -4.42 -4.02 -5.69
CA ILE A 109 -5.14 -2.76 -5.45
C ILE A 109 -4.28 -1.57 -5.91
N PHE A 110 -3.00 -1.58 -5.55
CA PHE A 110 -2.02 -0.55 -5.94
C PHE A 110 -1.86 -0.47 -7.46
N ALA A 111 -1.73 -1.61 -8.16
CA ALA A 111 -1.58 -1.68 -9.61
C ALA A 111 -2.79 -1.06 -10.32
N ALA A 112 -4.01 -1.43 -9.91
CA ALA A 112 -5.24 -0.86 -10.48
C ALA A 112 -5.30 0.66 -10.29
N GLY A 113 -4.98 1.15 -9.09
CA GLY A 113 -4.89 2.59 -8.80
C GLY A 113 -3.80 3.28 -9.61
N LEU A 114 -2.61 2.67 -9.73
CA LEU A 114 -1.47 3.25 -10.43
C LEU A 114 -1.74 3.42 -11.94
N PHE A 115 -2.23 2.37 -12.59
CA PHE A 115 -2.59 2.43 -14.01
C PHE A 115 -3.75 3.37 -14.27
N GLY A 116 -4.79 3.33 -13.44
CA GLY A 116 -5.92 4.25 -13.55
C GLY A 116 -5.51 5.70 -13.37
N THR A 117 -4.64 5.98 -12.39
CA THR A 117 -4.10 7.34 -12.19
C THR A 117 -3.28 7.79 -13.41
N ALA A 118 -2.39 6.95 -13.92
CA ALA A 118 -1.58 7.27 -15.11
C ALA A 118 -2.45 7.45 -16.37
N PHE A 119 -3.59 6.77 -16.44
CA PHE A 119 -4.56 6.96 -17.53
C PHE A 119 -5.12 8.39 -17.56
N TYR A 120 -5.50 8.91 -16.41
CA TYR A 120 -6.15 10.22 -16.29
C TYR A 120 -5.20 11.42 -16.20
N LEU A 121 -3.96 11.23 -15.76
CA LEU A 121 -2.98 12.31 -15.66
C LEU A 121 -2.36 12.59 -17.04
N SER A 122 -2.59 13.79 -17.61
CA SER A 122 -2.20 14.11 -18.99
C SER A 122 -0.95 14.98 -19.12
N SER A 123 -0.42 15.54 -18.03
CA SER A 123 0.77 16.41 -18.08
C SER A 123 1.97 15.75 -17.40
N GLY A 124 3.17 16.12 -17.85
CA GLY A 124 4.42 15.65 -17.23
C GLY A 124 4.58 16.11 -15.78
N GLU A 125 3.99 17.24 -15.41
CA GLU A 125 3.94 17.70 -14.02
C GLU A 125 3.05 16.81 -13.16
N ALA A 126 1.84 16.53 -13.59
CA ALA A 126 0.91 15.65 -12.88
C ALA A 126 1.45 14.23 -12.77
N MET A 127 2.10 13.72 -13.83
CA MET A 127 2.68 12.39 -13.87
C MET A 127 3.82 12.15 -12.85
N ARG A 128 4.39 13.19 -12.24
CA ARG A 128 5.30 13.04 -11.08
C ARG A 128 4.64 12.28 -9.92
N ALA A 129 3.33 12.37 -9.79
CA ALA A 129 2.58 11.67 -8.76
C ALA A 129 2.75 10.14 -8.85
N VAL A 130 2.93 9.58 -10.06
CA VAL A 130 3.06 8.14 -10.27
C VAL A 130 4.34 7.57 -9.62
N PRO A 131 5.57 8.02 -9.96
CA PRO A 131 6.77 7.55 -9.29
C PRO A 131 6.85 7.99 -7.82
N ALA A 132 6.33 9.17 -7.45
CA ALA A 132 6.29 9.62 -6.05
C ALA A 132 5.44 8.66 -5.20
N THR A 133 4.25 8.30 -5.67
CA THR A 133 3.36 7.36 -4.99
C THR A 133 4.00 5.98 -4.89
N THR A 134 4.65 5.51 -5.95
CA THR A 134 5.36 4.23 -5.97
C THR A 134 6.46 4.18 -4.91
N THR A 135 7.28 5.22 -4.83
CA THR A 135 8.36 5.32 -3.84
C THR A 135 7.79 5.29 -2.41
N VAL A 136 6.79 6.11 -2.13
CA VAL A 136 6.17 6.17 -0.82
C VAL A 136 5.49 4.84 -0.48
N TRP A 137 4.84 4.20 -1.44
CA TRP A 137 4.21 2.88 -1.24
C TRP A 137 5.26 1.81 -0.88
N ILE A 138 6.38 1.72 -1.60
CA ILE A 138 7.48 0.79 -1.30
C ILE A 138 8.03 1.01 0.11
N LEU A 139 8.32 2.25 0.48
CA LEU A 139 8.84 2.59 1.81
C LEU A 139 7.85 2.21 2.92
N ASN A 140 6.56 2.41 2.70
CA ASN A 140 5.52 1.98 3.63
C ASN A 140 5.45 0.45 3.76
N ARG A 141 5.68 -0.31 2.68
CA ARG A 141 5.76 -1.78 2.75
C ARG A 141 6.94 -2.22 3.62
N PHE A 142 8.10 -1.60 3.47
CA PHE A 142 9.25 -1.87 4.35
C PHE A 142 8.98 -1.46 5.80
N ALA A 143 8.36 -0.30 6.02
CA ALA A 143 8.01 0.15 7.36
C ALA A 143 7.01 -0.80 8.05
N PHE A 144 6.01 -1.31 7.31
CA PHE A 144 5.11 -2.36 7.77
C PHE A 144 5.89 -3.62 8.19
N TRP A 145 6.77 -4.11 7.31
CA TRP A 145 7.52 -5.33 7.53
C TRP A 145 8.46 -5.22 8.75
N ALA A 146 9.28 -4.17 8.78
CA ALA A 146 10.17 -3.90 9.90
C ALA A 146 9.41 -3.68 11.23
N GLY A 147 8.31 -2.95 11.19
CA GLY A 147 7.44 -2.73 12.34
C GLY A 147 6.84 -4.03 12.87
N TYR A 148 6.37 -4.89 11.97
CA TYR A 148 5.75 -6.15 12.36
C TYR A 148 6.74 -7.15 12.99
N HIS A 149 8.02 -7.09 12.61
CA HIS A 149 9.07 -7.85 13.31
C HIS A 149 9.28 -7.40 14.76
N ARG A 150 8.97 -6.14 15.08
CA ARG A 150 9.09 -5.60 16.44
C ARG A 150 7.86 -5.91 17.29
N SER A 151 6.68 -5.51 16.82
CA SER A 151 5.40 -5.80 17.51
C SER A 151 4.21 -5.69 16.55
N SER A 152 3.06 -6.26 16.97
CA SER A 152 1.79 -6.15 16.23
C SER A 152 1.34 -4.70 16.06
N ALA A 153 1.57 -3.83 17.04
CA ALA A 153 1.22 -2.41 16.99
C ALA A 153 2.07 -1.64 15.97
N MET A 154 3.38 -1.93 15.90
CA MET A 154 4.31 -1.20 15.03
C MET A 154 4.12 -1.46 13.54
N ARG A 155 3.36 -2.48 13.14
CA ARG A 155 2.92 -2.65 11.74
C ARG A 155 2.12 -1.44 11.23
N GLY A 156 1.55 -0.65 12.14
CA GLY A 156 0.86 0.60 11.83
C GLY A 156 1.71 1.61 11.05
N LEU A 157 3.05 1.54 11.15
CA LEU A 157 3.98 2.38 10.39
C LEU A 157 3.86 2.24 8.87
N GLY A 158 3.26 1.15 8.37
CA GLY A 158 3.06 0.93 6.94
C GLY A 158 1.63 1.14 6.43
N VAL A 159 0.70 1.59 7.27
CA VAL A 159 -0.73 1.74 6.91
C VAL A 159 -0.94 2.82 5.85
N ALA A 160 -0.09 3.84 5.79
CA ALA A 160 -0.20 4.88 4.77
C ALA A 160 -0.05 4.34 3.34
N GLY A 161 0.66 3.22 3.13
CA GLY A 161 0.74 2.56 1.82
C GLY A 161 -0.62 2.08 1.32
N MET A 162 -1.45 1.51 2.20
CA MET A 162 -2.82 1.12 1.87
C MET A 162 -3.71 2.35 1.64
N ALA A 163 -3.59 3.36 2.48
CA ALA A 163 -4.35 4.61 2.34
C ALA A 163 -4.08 5.30 1.00
N ILE A 164 -2.82 5.35 0.56
CA ILE A 164 -2.44 5.90 -0.75
C ILE A 164 -3.09 5.10 -1.88
N SER A 165 -3.06 3.77 -1.84
CA SER A 165 -3.71 2.92 -2.86
C SER A 165 -5.22 3.17 -2.94
N LEU A 166 -5.87 3.32 -1.78
CA LEU A 166 -7.30 3.66 -1.70
C LEU A 166 -7.59 5.05 -2.29
N ILE A 167 -6.77 6.07 -1.95
CA ILE A 167 -6.94 7.43 -2.48
C ILE A 167 -6.81 7.43 -4.02
N MET A 168 -5.85 6.69 -4.57
CA MET A 168 -5.71 6.53 -6.02
C MET A 168 -6.95 5.92 -6.65
N LEU A 169 -7.48 4.84 -6.07
CA LEU A 169 -8.70 4.20 -6.58
C LEU A 169 -9.92 5.11 -6.44
N LEU A 170 -10.04 5.87 -5.37
CA LEU A 170 -11.11 6.86 -5.21
C LEU A 170 -11.01 7.97 -6.28
N TYR A 171 -9.79 8.43 -6.57
CA TYR A 171 -9.56 9.38 -7.66
C TYR A 171 -9.98 8.77 -9.01
N VAL A 172 -9.56 7.54 -9.32
CA VAL A 172 -9.94 6.85 -10.56
C VAL A 172 -11.45 6.65 -10.63
N THR A 173 -12.08 6.20 -9.55
CA THR A 173 -13.53 6.01 -9.46
C THR A 173 -14.29 7.32 -9.68
N ALA A 174 -13.80 8.42 -9.10
CA ALA A 174 -14.37 9.75 -9.31
C ALA A 174 -14.28 10.18 -10.78
N ARG A 175 -13.14 9.92 -11.45
CA ARG A 175 -12.93 10.22 -12.86
C ARG A 175 -13.84 9.37 -13.76
N VAL A 176 -13.93 8.07 -13.50
CA VAL A 176 -14.86 7.17 -14.24
C VAL A 176 -16.30 7.64 -14.08
N GLY A 177 -16.72 7.98 -12.87
CA GLY A 177 -18.07 8.52 -12.64
C GLY A 177 -18.33 9.81 -13.42
N HIS A 178 -17.33 10.69 -13.46
CA HIS A 178 -17.41 11.92 -14.24
C HIS A 178 -17.52 11.65 -15.76
N ASP A 179 -16.78 10.70 -16.28
CA ASP A 179 -16.82 10.34 -17.71
C ASP A 179 -18.18 9.75 -18.12
N ILE A 180 -18.86 9.05 -17.20
CA ILE A 180 -20.18 8.43 -17.48
C ILE A 180 -21.32 9.45 -17.39
N ALA A 181 -21.37 10.24 -16.32
CA ALA A 181 -22.51 11.10 -16.00
C ALA A 181 -22.13 12.46 -15.39
N GLY A 182 -20.91 12.93 -15.61
CA GLY A 182 -20.43 14.20 -15.05
C GLY A 182 -20.36 14.19 -13.51
N VAL A 183 -20.60 15.36 -12.90
CA VAL A 183 -20.57 15.49 -11.44
C VAL A 183 -21.53 14.53 -10.70
N PRO A 184 -22.79 14.33 -11.15
CA PRO A 184 -23.67 13.34 -10.53
C PRO A 184 -23.06 11.92 -10.52
N GLY A 185 -22.44 11.45 -11.61
CA GLY A 185 -21.79 10.15 -11.67
C GLY A 185 -20.65 10.02 -10.66
N THR A 186 -19.84 11.05 -10.52
CA THR A 186 -18.79 11.11 -9.48
C THR A 186 -19.39 10.94 -8.09
N ILE A 187 -20.42 11.72 -7.75
CA ILE A 187 -21.06 11.69 -6.43
C ILE A 187 -21.65 10.31 -6.14
N ILE A 188 -22.33 9.72 -7.11
CA ILE A 188 -22.96 8.40 -6.96
C ILE A 188 -21.91 7.33 -6.70
N LEU A 189 -20.88 7.20 -7.55
CA LEU A 189 -19.90 6.11 -7.41
C LEU A 189 -19.05 6.24 -6.13
N VAL A 190 -18.55 7.44 -5.84
CA VAL A 190 -17.78 7.67 -4.61
C VAL A 190 -18.69 7.54 -3.38
N GLY A 191 -19.91 8.07 -3.45
CA GLY A 191 -20.88 8.01 -2.35
C GLY A 191 -21.30 6.57 -2.01
N LEU A 192 -21.51 5.71 -3.02
CA LEU A 192 -21.82 4.29 -2.82
C LEU A 192 -20.69 3.56 -2.09
N TYR A 193 -19.43 3.84 -2.49
CA TYR A 193 -18.28 3.25 -1.81
C TYR A 193 -18.19 3.72 -0.34
N LEU A 194 -18.32 5.02 -0.09
CA LEU A 194 -18.27 5.56 1.27
C LEU A 194 -19.43 5.06 2.15
N ALA A 195 -20.61 4.87 1.56
CA ALA A 195 -21.74 4.27 2.25
C ALA A 195 -21.47 2.81 2.63
N LEU A 196 -20.87 2.03 1.72
CA LEU A 196 -20.43 0.66 2.00
C LEU A 196 -19.45 0.62 3.16
N GLU A 197 -18.41 1.48 3.15
CA GLU A 197 -17.44 1.58 4.24
C GLU A 197 -18.11 1.93 5.58
N ALA A 198 -19.05 2.88 5.58
CA ALA A 198 -19.78 3.24 6.77
C ALA A 198 -20.60 2.07 7.34
N VAL A 199 -21.28 1.29 6.48
CA VAL A 199 -22.02 0.09 6.87
C VAL A 199 -21.10 -0.97 7.46
N LEU A 200 -19.95 -1.24 6.81
CA LEU A 200 -18.96 -2.20 7.31
C LEU A 200 -18.42 -1.77 8.69
N PHE A 201 -18.09 -0.50 8.83
CA PHE A 201 -17.60 0.05 10.10
C PHE A 201 -18.64 -0.06 11.24
N LEU A 202 -19.91 0.19 10.95
CA LEU A 202 -20.98 0.08 11.94
C LEU A 202 -21.25 -1.37 12.35
N LYS A 203 -21.14 -2.32 11.42
CA LYS A 203 -21.34 -3.75 11.70
C LYS A 203 -20.20 -4.40 12.48
N THR A 204 -19.01 -3.80 12.47
CA THR A 204 -17.81 -4.31 13.16
C THR A 204 -17.58 -3.71 14.54
N ARG A 205 -18.47 -2.83 14.98
CA ARG A 205 -18.52 -2.27 16.35
C ARG A 205 -19.36 -3.15 17.26
#